data_7ff4a993be86fdc3540f91bf997e92fe
#
_entry.id   7ff4a993be86fdc3540f91bf997e92fe
#
_cell.length_a   1.000
_cell.length_b   1.000
_cell.length_c   1.000
_cell.angle_alpha   90.00
_cell.angle_beta   90.00
_cell.angle_gamma   90.00
#
_symmetry.space_group_name_H-M   'P 1'
#
loop_
_entity.id
_entity.type
_entity.pdbx_description
1 polymer ?
#
loop_
_entity_poly.entity_id
_entity_poly.type
_entity_poly.pdbx_seq_one_letter_code
_entity_poly.pdbx_strand_id
1 'polypeptide(L)'
;TTLRKDAEIIDCKGACLAPGLVDMRAQSADPGAEHLEDLHTLLHAAASGGISTIVALPNAKPVIDDASMIDSLSLRATRIGGARLRLYGAATRKLRGKAMAELGLMAEAGAVGFSNGNRCIMDSLVMRRLLAYSAMLDRPFIQHCEDHDLTAAGEMNEGETSTRLGLIGAPAEAEAIIIDRDLHLIRMTGARYH
;
A
#
# COMPACT_ATOMS: atom_id res chain seq x y z
N THR A 1 20.15 11.81 35.78
CA THR A 1 19.59 10.49 35.42
C THR A 1 20.68 9.48 35.60
N THR A 2 20.53 8.55 36.55
CA THR A 2 21.56 7.52 36.82
C THR A 2 21.42 6.46 35.71
N LEU A 3 22.43 6.36 34.83
CA LEU A 3 22.48 5.32 33.81
C LEU A 3 22.63 3.94 34.49
N ARG A 4 21.98 2.90 33.95
CA ARG A 4 22.17 1.52 34.42
C ARG A 4 23.63 1.13 34.13
N LYS A 5 24.27 0.39 35.06
CA LYS A 5 25.68 -0.01 34.95
C LYS A 5 26.00 -0.92 33.75
N ASP A 6 24.97 -1.50 33.15
CA ASP A 6 24.96 -2.43 32.01
C ASP A 6 24.47 -1.78 30.71
N ALA A 7 24.33 -0.44 30.66
CA ALA A 7 23.89 0.26 29.47
C ALA A 7 25.03 0.43 28.46
N GLU A 8 24.78 0.06 27.22
CA GLU A 8 25.62 0.41 26.08
C GLU A 8 25.43 1.90 25.73
N ILE A 9 26.53 2.63 25.61
CA ILE A 9 26.51 4.05 25.26
C ILE A 9 26.95 4.18 23.81
N ILE A 10 26.07 4.69 22.96
CA ILE A 10 26.34 5.00 21.56
C ILE A 10 26.49 6.52 21.43
N ASP A 11 27.74 6.98 21.13
CA ASP A 11 27.98 8.39 20.85
C ASP A 11 27.58 8.76 19.42
N CYS A 12 26.48 9.50 19.27
CA CYS A 12 25.98 9.96 17.98
C CYS A 12 26.73 11.19 17.42
N LYS A 13 27.82 11.66 18.06
CA LYS A 13 28.66 12.79 17.60
C LYS A 13 27.87 14.04 17.18
N GLY A 14 26.83 14.36 17.94
CA GLY A 14 25.93 15.51 17.67
C GLY A 14 24.84 15.27 16.63
N ALA A 15 24.68 14.05 16.10
CA ALA A 15 23.55 13.71 15.24
C ALA A 15 22.25 13.67 16.02
N CYS A 16 21.15 13.99 15.35
CA CYS A 16 19.81 13.91 15.92
C CYS A 16 19.29 12.46 15.88
N LEU A 17 18.79 11.98 17.03
CA LEU A 17 18.07 10.72 17.10
C LEU A 17 16.57 10.99 16.84
N ALA A 18 16.01 10.34 15.82
CA ALA A 18 14.59 10.43 15.46
C ALA A 18 13.98 9.03 15.34
N PRO A 19 12.65 8.88 15.43
CA PRO A 19 11.99 7.64 15.04
C PRO A 19 12.29 7.30 13.59
N GLY A 20 12.43 6.01 13.28
CA GLY A 20 12.61 5.55 11.91
C GLY A 20 11.37 5.87 11.06
N LEU A 21 11.60 6.13 9.78
CA LEU A 21 10.52 6.42 8.81
C LEU A 21 9.60 5.22 8.62
N VAL A 22 8.38 5.50 8.20
CA VAL A 22 7.38 4.50 7.79
C VAL A 22 7.05 4.73 6.33
N ASP A 23 7.35 3.76 5.47
CA ASP A 23 6.89 3.76 4.08
C ASP A 23 5.54 3.04 4.00
N MET A 24 4.49 3.79 3.71
CA MET A 24 3.13 3.27 3.66
C MET A 24 2.75 2.69 2.28
N ARG A 25 3.64 2.71 1.29
CA ARG A 25 3.33 2.26 -0.07
C ARG A 25 4.52 1.57 -0.75
N ALA A 26 5.10 0.58 -0.08
CA ALA A 26 6.15 -0.23 -0.68
C ALA A 26 5.56 -1.27 -1.64
N GLN A 27 6.32 -1.60 -2.68
CA GLN A 27 6.01 -2.70 -3.58
C GLN A 27 7.02 -3.82 -3.38
N SER A 28 6.55 -5.03 -3.12
CA SER A 28 7.39 -6.23 -3.02
C SER A 28 7.32 -7.03 -4.33
N ALA A 29 8.46 -7.49 -4.80
CA ALA A 29 8.54 -8.46 -5.89
C ALA A 29 8.39 -9.93 -5.39
N ASP A 30 8.51 -10.16 -4.09
CA ASP A 30 8.33 -11.45 -3.42
C ASP A 30 6.94 -11.48 -2.73
N PRO A 31 6.08 -12.45 -3.05
CA PRO A 31 6.32 -13.61 -3.90
C PRO A 31 6.13 -13.34 -5.41
N GLY A 32 6.82 -14.13 -6.22
CA GLY A 32 6.54 -14.32 -7.64
C GLY A 32 7.50 -13.66 -8.63
N ALA A 33 8.38 -12.79 -8.16
CA ALA A 33 9.47 -12.20 -8.93
C ALA A 33 10.73 -11.97 -8.07
N GLU A 34 11.04 -12.95 -7.22
CA GLU A 34 12.14 -12.90 -6.24
C GLU A 34 13.51 -12.68 -6.89
N HIS A 35 13.63 -12.99 -8.18
CA HIS A 35 14.83 -12.70 -8.96
C HIS A 35 15.07 -11.20 -9.20
N LEU A 36 14.05 -10.37 -9.07
CA LEU A 36 14.17 -8.90 -9.14
C LEU A 36 14.48 -8.32 -7.76
N GLU A 37 13.75 -8.75 -6.73
CA GLU A 37 13.94 -8.37 -5.35
C GLU A 37 13.21 -9.35 -4.43
N ASP A 38 13.90 -9.90 -3.45
CA ASP A 38 13.32 -10.74 -2.42
C ASP A 38 13.03 -9.95 -1.13
N LEU A 39 12.33 -10.56 -0.18
CA LEU A 39 12.03 -9.90 1.10
C LEU A 39 13.29 -9.52 1.88
N HIS A 40 14.38 -10.29 1.75
CA HIS A 40 15.63 -9.98 2.47
C HIS A 40 16.23 -8.67 1.97
N THR A 41 16.40 -8.53 0.67
CA THR A 41 16.96 -7.32 0.04
C THR A 41 16.07 -6.11 0.28
N LEU A 42 14.74 -6.26 0.15
CA LEU A 42 13.76 -5.20 0.40
C LEU A 42 13.85 -4.66 1.85
N LEU A 43 13.83 -5.56 2.86
CA LEU A 43 13.82 -5.16 4.27
C LEU A 43 15.16 -4.54 4.71
N HIS A 44 16.27 -5.03 4.19
CA HIS A 44 17.59 -4.46 4.48
C HIS A 44 17.83 -3.14 3.75
N ALA A 45 17.38 -3.00 2.51
CA ALA A 45 17.43 -1.72 1.78
C ALA A 45 16.62 -0.65 2.49
N ALA A 46 15.39 -0.97 2.93
CA ALA A 46 14.56 -0.07 3.72
C ALA A 46 15.26 0.38 5.01
N ALA A 47 15.80 -0.57 5.78
CA ALA A 47 16.52 -0.27 7.02
C ALA A 47 17.75 0.62 6.77
N SER A 48 18.50 0.37 5.70
CA SER A 48 19.66 1.18 5.30
C SER A 48 19.30 2.61 4.93
N GLY A 49 18.06 2.82 4.41
CA GLY A 49 17.50 4.14 4.13
C GLY A 49 16.87 4.83 5.35
N GLY A 50 16.97 4.25 6.56
CA GLY A 50 16.34 4.80 7.77
C GLY A 50 14.85 4.51 7.91
N ILE A 51 14.30 3.63 7.07
CA ILE A 51 12.90 3.18 7.14
C ILE A 51 12.82 2.00 8.10
N SER A 52 12.10 2.18 9.21
CA SER A 52 11.93 1.14 10.23
C SER A 52 10.75 0.22 9.98
N THR A 53 9.80 0.67 9.17
CA THR A 53 8.58 -0.07 8.84
C THR A 53 8.17 0.21 7.40
N ILE A 54 7.88 -0.85 6.65
CA ILE A 54 7.25 -0.76 5.32
C ILE A 54 5.89 -1.43 5.34
N VAL A 55 4.95 -0.87 4.58
CA VAL A 55 3.65 -1.48 4.32
C VAL A 55 3.58 -1.85 2.85
N ALA A 56 3.62 -3.14 2.56
CA ALA A 56 3.64 -3.63 1.18
C ALA A 56 2.24 -3.74 0.59
N LEU A 57 2.12 -3.31 -0.67
CA LEU A 57 0.92 -3.45 -1.48
C LEU A 57 0.62 -4.92 -1.80
N PRO A 58 -0.66 -5.28 -2.04
CA PRO A 58 -1.06 -6.68 -2.25
C PRO A 58 -0.81 -7.23 -3.66
N ASN A 59 -0.21 -6.44 -4.56
CA ASN A 59 -0.05 -6.76 -5.99
C ASN A 59 1.15 -7.67 -6.32
N ALA A 60 1.47 -8.59 -5.42
CA ALA A 60 2.43 -9.69 -5.66
C ALA A 60 1.85 -10.78 -6.59
N LYS A 61 2.62 -11.81 -6.88
CA LYS A 61 2.20 -12.98 -7.69
C LYS A 61 2.54 -14.28 -6.94
N PRO A 62 1.57 -14.94 -6.30
CA PRO A 62 0.13 -14.63 -6.31
C PRO A 62 -0.23 -13.35 -5.56
N VAL A 63 -1.39 -12.77 -5.89
CA VAL A 63 -1.95 -11.62 -5.19
C VAL A 63 -2.22 -11.97 -3.72
N ILE A 64 -1.95 -11.04 -2.80
CA ILE A 64 -2.20 -11.23 -1.37
C ILE A 64 -3.70 -11.00 -1.10
N ASP A 65 -4.55 -11.95 -1.45
CA ASP A 65 -6.01 -11.87 -1.34
C ASP A 65 -6.63 -12.91 -0.39
N ASP A 66 -5.79 -13.58 0.41
CA ASP A 66 -6.20 -14.48 1.48
C ASP A 66 -5.32 -14.36 2.74
N ALA A 67 -5.83 -14.90 3.87
CA ALA A 67 -5.19 -14.81 5.18
C ALA A 67 -3.86 -15.57 5.23
N SER A 68 -3.75 -16.72 4.56
CA SER A 68 -2.56 -17.57 4.62
C SER A 68 -1.33 -16.88 4.02
N MET A 69 -1.54 -16.03 3.01
CA MET A 69 -0.48 -15.21 2.43
C MET A 69 0.02 -14.15 3.42
N ILE A 70 -0.90 -13.50 4.15
CA ILE A 70 -0.55 -12.52 5.19
C ILE A 70 0.32 -13.17 6.26
N ASP A 71 -0.12 -14.33 6.79
CA ASP A 71 0.60 -15.08 7.82
C ASP A 71 1.98 -15.52 7.36
N SER A 72 2.05 -16.13 6.17
CA SER A 72 3.30 -16.65 5.60
C SER A 72 4.34 -15.55 5.40
N LEU A 73 3.97 -14.43 4.79
CA LEU A 73 4.89 -13.32 4.53
C LEU A 73 5.33 -12.63 5.81
N SER A 74 4.42 -12.45 6.77
CA SER A 74 4.71 -11.87 8.09
C SER A 74 5.71 -12.73 8.87
N LEU A 75 5.51 -14.06 8.86
CA LEU A 75 6.42 -15.00 9.51
C LEU A 75 7.81 -15.01 8.86
N ARG A 76 7.88 -15.02 7.53
CA ARG A 76 9.14 -14.94 6.78
C ARG A 76 9.89 -13.65 7.10
N ALA A 77 9.22 -12.51 7.06
CA ALA A 77 9.83 -11.20 7.35
C ALA A 77 10.39 -11.13 8.77
N THR A 78 9.68 -11.71 9.76
CA THR A 78 10.15 -11.74 11.15
C THR A 78 11.46 -12.51 11.30
N ARG A 79 11.65 -13.59 10.52
CA ARG A 79 12.88 -14.38 10.53
C ARG A 79 14.06 -13.70 9.85
N ILE A 80 13.79 -12.86 8.86
CA ILE A 80 14.81 -12.12 8.10
C ILE A 80 15.40 -10.99 8.94
N GLY A 81 14.56 -10.22 9.66
CA GLY A 81 14.97 -9.00 10.33
C GLY A 81 15.04 -7.78 9.38
N GLY A 82 15.78 -6.72 9.77
CA GLY A 82 15.77 -5.45 9.04
C GLY A 82 14.57 -4.58 9.38
N ALA A 83 13.98 -3.91 8.38
CA ALA A 83 12.75 -3.15 8.58
C ALA A 83 11.56 -4.07 8.85
N ARG A 84 10.59 -3.57 9.62
CA ARG A 84 9.38 -4.32 9.91
C ARG A 84 8.45 -4.35 8.70
N LEU A 85 8.05 -5.53 8.25
CA LEU A 85 7.03 -5.69 7.21
C LEU A 85 5.63 -5.61 7.80
N ARG A 86 4.78 -4.81 7.17
CA ARG A 86 3.33 -4.81 7.30
C ARG A 86 2.72 -5.02 5.93
N LEU A 87 1.49 -5.53 5.86
CA LEU A 87 0.86 -5.91 4.60
C LEU A 87 -0.52 -5.30 4.48
N TYR A 88 -0.83 -4.77 3.30
CA TYR A 88 -2.22 -4.59 2.90
C TYR A 88 -2.76 -5.89 2.32
N GLY A 89 -4.00 -6.22 2.69
CA GLY A 89 -4.75 -7.24 1.99
C GLY A 89 -5.37 -6.69 0.70
N ALA A 90 -5.51 -7.53 -0.32
CA ALA A 90 -6.21 -7.15 -1.53
C ALA A 90 -7.69 -6.89 -1.22
N ALA A 91 -8.20 -5.74 -1.65
CA ALA A 91 -9.60 -5.37 -1.45
C ALA A 91 -10.54 -6.24 -2.27
N THR A 92 -10.12 -6.61 -3.48
CA THR A 92 -10.91 -7.47 -4.37
C THR A 92 -10.10 -8.68 -4.79
N ARG A 93 -10.81 -9.78 -5.06
CA ARG A 93 -10.19 -11.03 -5.52
C ARG A 93 -9.37 -10.78 -6.78
N LYS A 94 -8.09 -11.18 -6.73
CA LYS A 94 -7.11 -10.99 -7.82
C LYS A 94 -6.99 -9.54 -8.30
N LEU A 95 -7.30 -8.56 -7.44
CA LEU A 95 -7.28 -7.12 -7.74
C LEU A 95 -8.13 -6.71 -8.95
N ARG A 96 -9.23 -7.43 -9.22
CA ARG A 96 -10.06 -7.19 -10.41
C ARG A 96 -11.10 -6.09 -10.26
N GLY A 97 -11.25 -5.49 -9.07
CA GLY A 97 -12.23 -4.42 -8.81
C GLY A 97 -13.70 -4.85 -8.83
N LYS A 98 -14.02 -6.16 -8.81
CA LYS A 98 -15.38 -6.68 -8.99
C LYS A 98 -15.96 -7.35 -7.74
N ALA A 99 -15.29 -8.36 -7.21
CA ALA A 99 -15.74 -9.11 -6.05
C ALA A 99 -14.80 -8.88 -4.87
N MET A 100 -15.34 -8.59 -3.69
CA MET A 100 -14.54 -8.42 -2.47
C MET A 100 -13.74 -9.70 -2.18
N ALA A 101 -12.53 -9.53 -1.65
CA ALA A 101 -11.74 -10.61 -1.06
C ALA A 101 -12.21 -10.88 0.38
N GLU A 102 -11.54 -11.78 1.08
CA GLU A 102 -11.88 -12.19 2.45
C GLU A 102 -11.30 -11.21 3.50
N LEU A 103 -11.77 -9.93 3.48
CA LEU A 103 -11.19 -8.85 4.27
C LEU A 103 -11.13 -9.16 5.76
N GLY A 104 -12.18 -9.77 6.31
CA GLY A 104 -12.24 -10.12 7.74
C GLY A 104 -11.13 -11.06 8.14
N LEU A 105 -10.96 -12.17 7.41
CA LEU A 105 -9.90 -13.15 7.67
C LEU A 105 -8.50 -12.55 7.51
N MET A 106 -8.31 -11.70 6.50
CA MET A 106 -7.02 -11.01 6.32
C MET A 106 -6.75 -10.01 7.45
N ALA A 107 -7.77 -9.32 7.98
CA ALA A 107 -7.61 -8.43 9.14
C ALA A 107 -7.20 -9.21 10.39
N GLU A 108 -7.81 -10.38 10.63
CA GLU A 108 -7.45 -11.29 11.73
C GLU A 108 -6.01 -11.80 11.60
N ALA A 109 -5.57 -12.13 10.38
CA ALA A 109 -4.19 -12.50 10.06
C ALA A 109 -3.18 -11.33 10.15
N GLY A 110 -3.63 -10.11 10.43
CA GLY A 110 -2.78 -8.96 10.69
C GLY A 110 -2.60 -7.98 9.53
N ALA A 111 -3.44 -8.03 8.49
CA ALA A 111 -3.49 -6.97 7.48
C ALA A 111 -3.78 -5.62 8.14
N VAL A 112 -2.96 -4.61 7.84
CA VAL A 112 -3.07 -3.27 8.46
C VAL A 112 -4.05 -2.35 7.73
N GLY A 113 -4.52 -2.75 6.56
CA GLY A 113 -5.49 -2.05 5.72
C GLY A 113 -5.75 -2.84 4.45
N PHE A 114 -6.54 -2.25 3.55
CA PHE A 114 -6.90 -2.90 2.29
C PHE A 114 -6.61 -1.97 1.12
N SER A 115 -6.15 -2.55 0.02
CA SER A 115 -5.86 -1.83 -1.21
C SER A 115 -6.18 -2.68 -2.43
N ASN A 116 -6.46 -2.03 -3.55
CA ASN A 116 -6.51 -2.71 -4.84
C ASN A 116 -5.19 -2.56 -5.63
N GLY A 117 -4.09 -2.25 -4.91
CA GLY A 117 -2.76 -2.05 -5.50
C GLY A 117 -2.73 -0.81 -6.39
N ASN A 118 -2.19 -0.96 -7.59
CA ASN A 118 -2.09 0.12 -8.58
C ASN A 118 -3.34 0.24 -9.49
N ARG A 119 -4.44 -0.44 -9.14
CA ARG A 119 -5.68 -0.41 -9.93
C ARG A 119 -6.79 0.23 -9.13
N CYS A 120 -7.39 1.27 -9.70
CA CYS A 120 -8.57 1.91 -9.14
C CYS A 120 -9.78 0.96 -9.16
N ILE A 121 -10.62 1.03 -8.13
CA ILE A 121 -11.93 0.37 -8.13
C ILE A 121 -12.93 1.32 -8.79
N MET A 122 -13.31 1.01 -10.03
CA MET A 122 -14.18 1.86 -10.84
C MET A 122 -15.66 1.76 -10.43
N ASP A 123 -16.10 0.57 -10.00
CA ASP A 123 -17.49 0.33 -9.58
C ASP A 123 -17.79 0.98 -8.22
N SER A 124 -18.63 2.01 -8.21
CA SER A 124 -18.98 2.76 -7.00
C SER A 124 -19.75 1.92 -5.96
N LEU A 125 -20.51 0.90 -6.37
CA LEU A 125 -21.20 0.01 -5.43
C LEU A 125 -20.22 -0.93 -4.73
N VAL A 126 -19.26 -1.48 -5.48
CA VAL A 126 -18.17 -2.28 -4.92
C VAL A 126 -17.34 -1.44 -3.94
N MET A 127 -16.97 -0.22 -4.36
CA MET A 127 -16.20 0.69 -3.53
C MET A 127 -16.93 1.05 -2.22
N ARG A 128 -18.21 1.41 -2.30
CA ARG A 128 -19.04 1.69 -1.11
C ARG A 128 -19.08 0.51 -0.13
N ARG A 129 -19.24 -0.72 -0.64
CA ARG A 129 -19.27 -1.94 0.19
C ARG A 129 -17.93 -2.18 0.87
N LEU A 130 -16.84 -2.00 0.14
CA LEU A 130 -15.48 -2.13 0.66
C LEU A 130 -15.20 -1.11 1.76
N LEU A 131 -15.53 0.15 1.55
CA LEU A 131 -15.38 1.20 2.55
C LEU A 131 -16.19 0.90 3.82
N ALA A 132 -17.46 0.51 3.69
CA ALA A 132 -18.30 0.16 4.83
C ALA A 132 -17.72 -1.02 5.61
N TYR A 133 -17.25 -2.06 4.93
CA TYR A 133 -16.67 -3.22 5.59
C TYR A 133 -15.30 -2.92 6.21
N SER A 134 -14.45 -2.14 5.55
CA SER A 134 -13.18 -1.68 6.12
C SER A 134 -13.39 -0.86 7.40
N ALA A 135 -14.42 0.00 7.42
CA ALA A 135 -14.79 0.75 8.62
C ALA A 135 -15.19 -0.16 9.78
N MET A 136 -16.00 -1.21 9.51
CA MET A 136 -16.39 -2.20 10.53
C MET A 136 -15.18 -2.94 11.12
N LEU A 137 -14.16 -3.19 10.30
CA LEU A 137 -12.93 -3.87 10.70
C LEU A 137 -11.90 -2.92 11.35
N ASP A 138 -12.21 -1.63 11.45
CA ASP A 138 -11.28 -0.58 11.89
C ASP A 138 -9.95 -0.61 11.10
N ARG A 139 -10.04 -0.76 9.78
CA ARG A 139 -8.89 -0.76 8.87
C ARG A 139 -9.03 0.32 7.81
N PRO A 140 -7.95 1.07 7.49
CA PRO A 140 -7.99 2.05 6.42
C PRO A 140 -8.08 1.37 5.05
N PHE A 141 -8.71 2.07 4.12
CA PHE A 141 -8.70 1.72 2.71
C PHE A 141 -7.75 2.65 1.94
N ILE A 142 -6.87 2.06 1.14
CA ILE A 142 -5.85 2.78 0.39
C ILE A 142 -6.14 2.60 -1.11
N GLN A 143 -6.38 3.72 -1.83
CA GLN A 143 -6.68 3.69 -3.25
C GLN A 143 -5.62 4.44 -4.06
N HIS A 144 -5.28 3.89 -5.20
CA HIS A 144 -4.65 4.62 -6.29
C HIS A 144 -5.76 5.26 -7.13
N CYS A 145 -5.94 6.57 -6.97
CA CYS A 145 -7.03 7.30 -7.61
C CYS A 145 -6.65 7.58 -9.07
N GLU A 146 -7.22 6.83 -9.98
CA GLU A 146 -6.99 7.00 -11.41
C GLU A 146 -8.16 6.42 -12.20
N ASP A 147 -8.83 7.23 -12.99
CA ASP A 147 -9.80 6.75 -13.97
C ASP A 147 -9.07 6.16 -15.17
N HIS A 148 -9.03 4.82 -15.22
CA HIS A 148 -8.29 4.11 -16.25
C HIS A 148 -8.86 4.27 -17.65
N ASP A 149 -10.14 4.61 -17.80
CA ASP A 149 -10.73 4.86 -19.12
C ASP A 149 -10.24 6.19 -19.70
N LEU A 150 -9.95 7.17 -18.82
CA LEU A 150 -9.37 8.45 -19.22
C LEU A 150 -7.85 8.39 -19.46
N THR A 151 -7.14 7.48 -18.79
CA THR A 151 -5.67 7.43 -18.85
C THR A 151 -5.13 6.33 -19.75
N ALA A 152 -5.97 5.40 -20.23
CA ALA A 152 -5.57 4.17 -20.93
C ALA A 152 -4.64 4.38 -22.13
N ALA A 153 -4.76 5.49 -22.86
CA ALA A 153 -3.93 5.84 -24.00
C ALA A 153 -2.86 6.89 -23.67
N GLY A 154 -2.82 7.40 -22.42
CA GLY A 154 -1.94 8.48 -22.02
C GLY A 154 -0.48 8.03 -21.93
N GLU A 155 0.40 8.75 -22.59
CA GLU A 155 1.86 8.57 -22.56
C GLU A 155 2.55 9.55 -21.62
N MET A 156 1.87 10.65 -21.29
CA MET A 156 2.32 11.70 -20.38
C MET A 156 1.11 12.51 -19.89
N ASN A 157 1.34 13.47 -18.99
CA ASN A 157 0.27 14.38 -18.57
C ASN A 157 -0.20 15.25 -19.75
N GLU A 158 -1.52 15.46 -19.84
CA GLU A 158 -2.12 16.35 -20.82
C GLU A 158 -1.67 17.81 -20.58
N GLY A 159 -1.34 18.53 -21.66
CA GLY A 159 -0.94 19.93 -21.58
C GLY A 159 -0.21 20.42 -22.85
N GLU A 160 0.38 21.61 -22.76
CA GLU A 160 1.12 22.20 -23.86
C GLU A 160 2.24 21.29 -24.39
N THR A 161 2.96 20.63 -23.50
CA THR A 161 4.07 19.76 -23.86
C THR A 161 3.61 18.51 -24.63
N SER A 162 2.55 17.85 -24.18
CA SER A 162 1.99 16.68 -24.87
C SER A 162 1.48 17.05 -26.26
N THR A 163 0.78 18.18 -26.35
CA THR A 163 0.28 18.72 -27.64
C THR A 163 1.43 19.03 -28.60
N ARG A 164 2.47 19.69 -28.10
CA ARG A 164 3.66 20.05 -28.94
C ARG A 164 4.42 18.82 -29.42
N LEU A 165 4.47 17.76 -28.62
CA LEU A 165 5.16 16.50 -28.98
C LEU A 165 4.26 15.56 -29.79
N GLY A 166 2.98 15.84 -29.93
CA GLY A 166 2.02 14.97 -30.62
C GLY A 166 1.73 13.67 -29.82
N LEU A 167 1.95 13.70 -28.51
CA LEU A 167 1.70 12.56 -27.63
C LEU A 167 0.32 12.67 -26.98
N ILE A 168 -0.31 11.52 -26.72
CA ILE A 168 -1.60 11.47 -26.05
C ILE A 168 -1.41 11.82 -24.57
N GLY A 169 -2.12 12.84 -24.09
CA GLY A 169 -2.09 13.26 -22.69
C GLY A 169 -3.09 12.50 -21.83
N ALA A 170 -2.70 12.18 -20.60
CA ALA A 170 -3.61 11.74 -19.54
C ALA A 170 -4.12 12.99 -18.79
N PRO A 171 -5.44 13.27 -18.74
CA PRO A 171 -5.96 14.46 -18.10
C PRO A 171 -5.84 14.37 -16.57
N ALA A 172 -5.58 15.49 -15.91
CA ALA A 172 -5.50 15.57 -14.44
C ALA A 172 -6.84 15.23 -13.78
N GLU A 173 -7.93 15.46 -14.47
CA GLU A 173 -9.30 15.12 -14.04
C GLU A 173 -9.51 13.61 -13.78
N ALA A 174 -8.71 12.75 -14.38
CA ALA A 174 -8.74 11.32 -14.15
C ALA A 174 -8.49 10.95 -12.68
N GLU A 175 -7.65 11.70 -11.98
CA GLU A 175 -7.43 11.56 -10.54
C GLU A 175 -8.55 12.26 -9.74
N ALA A 176 -8.88 13.50 -10.09
CA ALA A 176 -9.82 14.33 -9.37
C ALA A 176 -11.23 13.70 -9.29
N ILE A 177 -11.73 13.16 -10.40
CA ILE A 177 -13.05 12.50 -10.47
C ILE A 177 -13.13 11.33 -9.50
N ILE A 178 -12.09 10.52 -9.41
CA ILE A 178 -12.07 9.37 -8.50
C ILE A 178 -12.02 9.84 -7.04
N ILE A 179 -11.21 10.84 -6.73
CA ILE A 179 -11.12 11.41 -5.38
C ILE A 179 -12.47 11.98 -4.96
N ASP A 180 -13.12 12.77 -5.80
CA ASP A 180 -14.43 13.37 -5.51
C ASP A 180 -15.50 12.30 -5.26
N ARG A 181 -15.56 11.29 -6.12
CA ARG A 181 -16.45 10.14 -5.92
C ARG A 181 -16.22 9.48 -4.56
N ASP A 182 -14.96 9.19 -4.24
CA ASP A 182 -14.61 8.45 -3.03
C ASP A 182 -14.85 9.29 -1.77
N LEU A 183 -14.65 10.60 -1.80
CA LEU A 183 -15.02 11.51 -0.71
C LEU A 183 -16.52 11.46 -0.40
N HIS A 184 -17.39 11.37 -1.41
CA HIS A 184 -18.81 11.18 -1.19
C HIS A 184 -19.12 9.83 -0.51
N LEU A 185 -18.45 8.75 -0.94
CA LEU A 185 -18.64 7.43 -0.36
C LEU A 185 -18.10 7.35 1.08
N ILE A 186 -16.99 8.03 1.38
CA ILE A 186 -16.42 8.13 2.73
C ILE A 186 -17.40 8.82 3.68
N ARG A 187 -18.03 9.92 3.27
CA ARG A 187 -19.06 10.60 4.09
C ARG A 187 -20.24 9.69 4.43
N MET A 188 -20.60 8.75 3.54
CA MET A 188 -21.67 7.78 3.76
C MET A 188 -21.26 6.64 4.69
N THR A 189 -19.99 6.27 4.73
CA THR A 189 -19.52 5.03 5.38
C THR A 189 -18.72 5.27 6.65
N GLY A 190 -18.18 6.47 6.84
CA GLY A 190 -17.28 6.80 7.93
C GLY A 190 -15.92 6.10 7.86
N ALA A 191 -15.54 5.54 6.71
CA ALA A 191 -14.30 4.81 6.53
C ALA A 191 -13.07 5.71 6.63
N ARG A 192 -11.97 5.16 7.15
CA ARG A 192 -10.65 5.78 7.00
C ARG A 192 -10.11 5.50 5.60
N TYR A 193 -9.65 6.54 4.94
CA TYR A 193 -9.22 6.48 3.53
C TYR A 193 -7.90 7.21 3.34
N HIS A 194 -7.09 6.68 2.46
CA HIS A 194 -5.81 7.26 2.05
C HIS A 194 -5.65 7.17 0.53
#